data_e5ad68763964f45aa31b24921a0afa24
#
_entry.id   e5ad68763964f45aa31b24921a0afa24
#
_cell.length_a   1.000
_cell.length_b   1.000
_cell.length_c   1.000
_cell.angle_alpha   90.00
_cell.angle_beta   90.00
_cell.angle_gamma   90.00
#
_symmetry.space_group_name_H-M   'P 1'
#
loop_
_entity.id
_entity.type
_entity.pdbx_description
1 polymer ?
#
loop_
_entity_poly.entity_id
_entity_poly.type
_entity_poly.pdbx_seq_one_letter_code
_entity_poly.pdbx_strand_id
1 'polypeptide(L)' 'MYDSSPLNLEEIVDHCRALAYAAIEIPHPVVKELLLYILNERLDLLDRTLDGEIVEDSVVLH' A
#
# COMPACT_ATOMS: atom_id res chain seq x y z
N MET A 1 8.27 -8.39 -18.28
CA MET A 1 8.16 -8.90 -17.65
C MET A 1 8.25 -8.52 -16.49
N TYR A 2 8.09 -8.77 -15.72
CA TYR A 2 8.26 -8.26 -14.72
C TYR A 2 9.18 -8.91 -13.96
N ASP A 3 9.84 -8.29 -13.18
CA ASP A 3 10.78 -8.91 -12.52
C ASP A 3 10.29 -9.25 -11.20
N SER A 4 11.01 -9.83 -10.39
CA SER A 4 10.56 -10.22 -9.14
C SER A 4 11.00 -9.26 -8.09
N SER A 5 11.37 -8.10 -8.44
CA SER A 5 11.78 -7.16 -7.44
C SER A 5 10.63 -6.70 -6.63
N PRO A 6 10.81 -6.29 -5.42
CA PRO A 6 9.72 -5.80 -4.62
C PRO A 6 9.23 -4.48 -5.18
N LEU A 7 8.04 -4.12 -4.86
CA LEU A 7 7.47 -2.88 -5.33
C LEU A 7 8.22 -1.73 -4.71
N ASN A 8 8.42 -0.68 -5.46
CA ASN A 8 9.08 0.47 -4.89
C ASN A 8 8.02 1.39 -4.32
N LEU A 9 8.43 2.42 -3.66
CA LEU A 9 7.53 3.31 -2.97
C LEU A 9 6.53 3.94 -3.90
N GLU A 10 6.94 4.36 -5.05
CA GLU A 10 6.03 4.98 -5.98
C GLU A 10 4.97 4.02 -6.43
N GLU A 11 5.31 2.78 -6.66
CA GLU A 11 4.34 1.79 -7.09
C GLU A 11 3.33 1.52 -6.00
N ILE A 12 3.78 1.48 -4.74
CA ILE A 12 2.88 1.24 -3.64
C ILE A 12 1.91 2.40 -3.52
N VAL A 13 2.39 3.61 -3.67
CA VAL A 13 1.54 4.79 -3.59
C VAL A 13 0.51 4.76 -4.73
N ASP A 14 0.94 4.37 -5.92
CA ASP A 14 0.04 4.31 -7.05
C ASP A 14 -1.04 3.26 -6.80
N HIS A 15 -0.67 2.13 -6.23
CA HIS A 15 -1.65 1.10 -5.93
C HIS A 15 -2.65 1.61 -4.90
N CYS A 16 -2.19 2.36 -3.90
CA CYS A 16 -3.08 2.88 -2.89
C CYS A 16 -4.06 3.85 -3.50
N ARG A 17 -3.57 4.70 -4.40
CA ARG A 17 -4.44 5.69 -5.03
C ARG A 17 -5.48 5.01 -5.92
N ALA A 18 -5.06 4.01 -6.68
CA ALA A 18 -5.97 3.30 -7.55
C ALA A 18 -7.04 2.57 -6.75
N LEU A 19 -6.64 1.95 -5.64
CA LEU A 19 -7.60 1.24 -4.82
C LEU A 19 -8.57 2.20 -4.16
N ALA A 20 -8.08 3.35 -3.73
CA ALA A 20 -8.95 4.33 -3.10
C ALA A 20 -9.96 4.87 -4.12
N TYR A 21 -9.49 5.14 -5.33
CA TYR A 21 -10.38 5.65 -6.36
C TYR A 21 -11.44 4.63 -6.69
N ALA A 22 -11.03 3.38 -6.86
CA ALA A 22 -11.98 2.32 -7.17
C ALA A 22 -12.99 2.14 -6.04
N ALA A 23 -12.53 2.21 -4.81
CA ALA A 23 -13.43 2.03 -3.67
C ALA A 23 -14.46 3.15 -3.61
N ILE A 24 -14.07 4.35 -4.00
CA ILE A 24 -14.99 5.45 -3.98
C ILE A 24 -16.02 5.32 -5.09
N GLU A 25 -15.59 4.86 -6.25
CA GLU A 25 -16.49 4.79 -7.40
C GLU A 25 -17.39 3.58 -7.43
N ILE A 26 -16.98 2.52 -6.80
CA ILE A 26 -17.75 1.30 -6.93
C ILE A 26 -18.97 1.30 -6.06
N PRO A 27 -20.12 0.99 -6.59
CA PRO A 27 -21.36 1.06 -5.81
C PRO A 27 -21.67 -0.20 -5.01
N HIS A 28 -20.93 -1.25 -5.20
CA HIS A 28 -21.24 -2.53 -4.59
C HIS A 28 -20.62 -2.57 -3.20
N PRO A 29 -21.40 -2.67 -2.15
CA PRO A 29 -20.88 -2.55 -0.81
C PRO A 29 -19.87 -3.62 -0.41
N VAL A 30 -20.09 -4.83 -0.85
CA VAL A 30 -19.17 -5.90 -0.49
C VAL A 30 -17.84 -5.71 -1.20
N VAL A 31 -17.89 -5.37 -2.47
CA VAL A 31 -16.68 -5.15 -3.23
C VAL A 31 -15.95 -3.92 -2.69
N LYS A 32 -16.71 -2.91 -2.31
CA LYS A 32 -16.12 -1.71 -1.76
C LYS A 32 -15.35 -2.07 -0.47
N GLU A 33 -15.93 -2.91 0.35
CA GLU A 33 -15.30 -3.28 1.58
C GLU A 33 -14.03 -4.08 1.31
N LEU A 34 -14.06 -4.99 0.34
CA LEU A 34 -12.90 -5.76 0.00
C LEU A 34 -11.77 -4.84 -0.51
N LEU A 35 -12.14 -3.85 -1.29
CA LEU A 35 -11.14 -2.91 -1.80
C LEU A 35 -10.52 -2.12 -0.65
N LEU A 36 -11.32 -1.78 0.33
CA LEU A 36 -10.80 -1.05 1.47
C LEU A 36 -9.84 -1.90 2.30
N TYR A 37 -10.11 -3.20 2.39
CA TYR A 37 -9.20 -4.08 3.08
C TYR A 37 -7.88 -4.18 2.33
N ILE A 38 -7.94 -4.28 1.01
CA ILE A 38 -6.74 -4.35 0.22
C ILE A 38 -5.96 -3.04 0.33
N LEU A 39 -6.69 -1.94 0.32
CA LEU A 39 -6.06 -0.65 0.47
C LEU A 39 -5.34 -0.57 1.82
N ASN A 40 -5.99 -1.07 2.86
CA ASN A 40 -5.40 -1.03 4.17
C ASN A 40 -4.10 -1.85 4.20
N GLU A 41 -4.09 -2.98 3.52
CA GLU A 41 -2.89 -3.79 3.45
C GLU A 41 -1.78 -3.07 2.71
N ARG A 42 -2.13 -2.34 1.65
CA ARG A 42 -1.14 -1.61 0.90
C ARG A 42 -0.60 -0.43 1.70
N LEU A 43 -1.44 0.20 2.49
CA LEU A 43 -0.99 1.28 3.33
C LEU A 43 -0.05 0.77 4.41
N ASP A 44 -0.34 -0.42 4.92
CA ASP A 44 0.50 -1.02 5.92
C ASP A 44 1.86 -1.36 5.30
N LEU A 45 1.86 -1.84 4.07
CA LEU A 45 3.08 -2.13 3.37
C LEU A 45 3.87 -0.85 3.14
N LEU A 46 3.19 0.22 2.80
CA LEU A 46 3.82 1.50 2.58
C LEU A 46 4.49 1.96 3.87
N ASP A 47 3.79 1.84 4.95
CA ASP A 47 4.29 2.26 6.24
C ASP A 47 5.53 1.46 6.61
N ARG A 48 5.50 0.17 6.39
CA ARG A 48 6.63 -0.67 6.70
C ARG A 48 7.81 -0.38 5.79
N THR A 49 7.55 -0.03 4.55
CA THR A 49 8.59 0.30 3.63
C THR A 49 9.29 1.59 4.06
N LEU A 50 8.52 2.54 4.48
CA LEU A 50 9.09 3.78 4.96
C LEU A 50 9.88 3.56 6.24
N ASP A 51 9.34 2.76 7.12
CA ASP A 51 10.02 2.46 8.34
C ASP A 51 11.30 1.72 8.05
N GLY A 52 11.28 0.82 7.13
CA GLY A 52 12.43 0.05 6.79
C GLY A 52 13.55 0.91 6.28
N GLU A 53 13.20 1.90 5.51
CA GLU A 53 14.18 2.77 5.04
C GLU A 53 14.78 3.58 6.14
N ILE A 54 14.00 3.95 7.09
CA ILE A 54 14.50 4.72 8.14
C ILE A 54 15.21 3.89 9.10
N VAL A 55 14.69 2.77 9.38
CA VAL A 55 15.24 1.89 10.28
C VAL A 55 16.63 1.54 10.03
N GLU A 56 17.03 1.45 8.86
CA GLU A 56 18.33 1.17 8.61
C GLU A 56 19.14 2.06 9.36
N ASP A 57 18.75 3.21 9.59
CA ASP A 57 19.51 4.10 10.25
C ASP A 57 19.19 4.11 11.63
N SER A 58 18.07 4.14 12.05
CA SER A 58 17.83 4.36 13.35
C SER A 58 17.31 3.30 14.04
N VAL A 59 17.11 2.39 13.52
CA VAL A 59 16.64 1.35 14.03
C VAL A 59 16.26 1.41 15.34
N VAL A 60 16.63 1.97 15.98
CA VAL A 60 16.35 1.95 17.13
C VAL A 60 15.34 2.51 17.60
N LEU A 61 15.01 3.27 17.24
CA LEU A 61 14.08 3.93 17.60
C LEU A 61 12.96 3.47 18.00
N HIS A 62 12.56 2.76 17.86
CA HIS A 62 11.43 2.43 18.36
C HIS A 62 11.51 1.35 18.89
#